data_1b9274f2d7f81e17462f082229df15bb
#
_entry.id   1b9274f2d7f81e17462f082229df15bb
#
_cell.length_a   1.000
_cell.length_b   1.000
_cell.length_c   1.000
_cell.angle_alpha   90.00
_cell.angle_beta   90.00
_cell.angle_gamma   90.00
#
_symmetry.space_group_name_H-M   'P 1'
#
loop_
_entity.id
_entity.type
_entity.pdbx_description
1 polymer ?
#
loop_
_entity_poly.entity_id
_entity_poly.type
_entity_poly.pdbx_seq_one_letter_code
_entity_poly.pdbx_strand_id
1 'polypeptide(L)'
;MKSVITKDNVRFFAYVNDGFLKGPARGLVIDFKGLGGMAMYGEDTEDGRGRRYGERGILFVIPYVNPWAWMNPFAVRETDEILDAEYARTDGPVPVVASGGSMGGLSCLVYTRYAVRTPVACVANCPVCDLPYHYTERPDLPRTLYSAFGDADDETLEAAMRKASPYHLALNRDMPRVPYTIFHCTEDRAVNKAMHSDRFVEELAKFAPVTYIPVPGRDHCDLGEEMWVKYEETILNALL
;
A
#
# COMPACT_ATOMS: atom_id res chain seq x y z
N MET A 1 -6.40 -15.08 -20.13
CA MET A 1 -6.70 -16.13 -19.13
C MET A 1 -7.90 -15.63 -18.33
N LYS A 2 -8.91 -16.45 -18.01
CA LYS A 2 -9.98 -15.99 -17.11
C LYS A 2 -9.40 -15.79 -15.71
N SER A 3 -9.79 -14.72 -15.00
CA SER A 3 -9.44 -14.53 -13.61
C SER A 3 -9.86 -15.74 -12.78
N VAL A 4 -9.00 -16.18 -11.88
CA VAL A 4 -9.28 -17.27 -10.92
C VAL A 4 -10.03 -16.71 -9.72
N ILE A 5 -9.84 -15.42 -9.42
CA ILE A 5 -10.47 -14.73 -8.29
C ILE A 5 -11.83 -14.20 -8.75
N THR A 6 -12.86 -14.52 -7.98
CA THR A 6 -14.25 -14.14 -8.24
C THR A 6 -14.88 -13.63 -6.94
N LYS A 7 -16.02 -12.95 -7.02
CA LYS A 7 -16.78 -12.51 -5.84
C LYS A 7 -17.11 -13.64 -4.84
N ASP A 8 -17.14 -14.89 -5.32
CA ASP A 8 -17.54 -16.05 -4.48
C ASP A 8 -16.34 -16.66 -3.73
N ASN A 9 -15.11 -16.44 -4.21
CA ASN A 9 -13.91 -17.00 -3.62
C ASN A 9 -12.87 -15.96 -3.15
N VAL A 10 -13.11 -14.66 -3.36
CA VAL A 10 -12.17 -13.57 -3.02
C VAL A 10 -11.70 -13.61 -1.56
N ARG A 11 -12.52 -14.09 -0.63
CA ARG A 11 -12.17 -14.22 0.79
C ARG A 11 -11.03 -15.22 1.07
N PHE A 12 -10.66 -16.05 0.10
CA PHE A 12 -9.45 -16.87 0.18
C PHE A 12 -8.18 -16.08 -0.19
N PHE A 13 -8.34 -14.93 -0.84
CA PHE A 13 -7.24 -14.10 -1.36
C PHE A 13 -7.14 -12.74 -0.68
N ALA A 14 -8.18 -12.31 0.04
CA ALA A 14 -8.21 -11.03 0.74
C ALA A 14 -9.15 -11.05 1.95
N TYR A 15 -8.84 -10.22 2.95
CA TYR A 15 -9.84 -9.75 3.89
C TYR A 15 -10.74 -8.73 3.18
N VAL A 16 -12.05 -8.84 3.39
CA VAL A 16 -13.06 -7.93 2.84
C VAL A 16 -14.13 -7.66 3.90
N ASN A 17 -14.44 -6.41 4.15
CA ASN A 17 -15.39 -5.98 5.18
C ASN A 17 -16.85 -5.89 4.70
N ASP A 18 -17.22 -6.54 3.60
CA ASP A 18 -18.53 -6.42 2.97
C ASP A 18 -19.71 -6.77 3.91
N GLY A 19 -19.47 -7.59 4.95
CA GLY A 19 -20.46 -7.90 5.99
C GLY A 19 -20.92 -6.70 6.83
N PHE A 20 -20.19 -5.58 6.82
CA PHE A 20 -20.55 -4.34 7.52
C PHE A 20 -21.20 -3.29 6.61
N LEU A 21 -21.28 -3.52 5.31
CA LEU A 21 -21.94 -2.63 4.39
C LEU A 21 -23.46 -2.72 4.54
N LYS A 22 -24.13 -1.56 4.56
CA LYS A 22 -25.61 -1.45 4.60
C LYS A 22 -26.23 -1.25 3.22
N GLY A 23 -25.41 -1.25 2.17
CA GLY A 23 -25.80 -1.02 0.78
C GLY A 23 -24.59 -1.02 -0.13
N PRO A 24 -24.73 -0.64 -1.41
CA PRO A 24 -23.58 -0.53 -2.32
C PRO A 24 -22.47 0.35 -1.76
N ALA A 25 -21.23 -0.08 -1.92
CA ALA A 25 -20.08 0.71 -1.48
C ALA A 25 -19.93 1.94 -2.38
N ARG A 26 -19.63 3.09 -1.75
CA ARG A 26 -19.40 4.37 -2.45
C ARG A 26 -17.92 4.69 -2.67
N GLY A 27 -17.02 3.88 -2.12
CA GLY A 27 -15.58 3.98 -2.26
C GLY A 27 -14.91 2.71 -1.75
N LEU A 28 -13.65 2.54 -2.09
CA LEU A 28 -12.85 1.39 -1.71
C LEU A 28 -11.49 1.83 -1.17
N VAL A 29 -11.09 1.25 -0.05
CA VAL A 29 -9.71 1.35 0.47
C VAL A 29 -9.05 0.01 0.30
N ILE A 30 -7.90 -0.02 -0.40
CA ILE A 30 -7.01 -1.16 -0.42
C ILE A 30 -5.82 -0.89 0.49
N ASP A 31 -5.64 -1.73 1.52
CA ASP A 31 -4.60 -1.56 2.53
C ASP A 31 -3.60 -2.71 2.48
N PHE A 32 -2.33 -2.39 2.34
CA PHE A 32 -1.25 -3.37 2.25
C PHE A 32 -0.53 -3.50 3.59
N LYS A 33 -0.31 -4.75 4.01
CA LYS A 33 0.38 -5.04 5.27
C LYS A 33 1.91 -4.89 5.14
N GLY A 34 2.54 -4.60 6.27
CA GLY A 34 4.00 -4.59 6.39
C GLY A 34 4.62 -5.98 6.26
N LEU A 35 5.96 -6.03 6.25
CA LEU A 35 6.75 -7.26 6.11
C LEU A 35 6.33 -8.30 7.16
N GLY A 36 5.95 -9.48 6.70
CA GLY A 36 5.48 -10.57 7.56
C GLY A 36 4.07 -10.38 8.15
N GLY A 37 3.41 -9.25 7.87
CA GLY A 37 2.08 -8.95 8.42
C GLY A 37 0.97 -9.68 7.70
N MET A 38 0.33 -10.65 8.38
CA MET A 38 -0.78 -11.44 7.84
C MET A 38 -2.01 -11.45 8.75
N ALA A 39 -1.93 -10.89 9.96
CA ALA A 39 -3.03 -10.92 10.92
C ALA A 39 -4.07 -9.84 10.61
N MET A 40 -5.35 -10.24 10.49
CA MET A 40 -6.49 -9.36 10.19
C MET A 40 -7.55 -9.41 11.31
N TYR A 41 -7.26 -10.08 12.42
CA TYR A 41 -8.25 -10.36 13.47
C TYR A 41 -8.87 -9.12 14.12
N GLY A 42 -8.14 -8.00 14.13
CA GLY A 42 -8.62 -6.74 14.69
C GLY A 42 -9.55 -5.93 13.78
N GLU A 43 -9.67 -6.27 12.51
CA GLU A 43 -10.41 -5.43 11.56
C GLU A 43 -11.93 -5.50 11.74
N ASP A 44 -12.44 -6.60 12.30
CA ASP A 44 -13.87 -6.81 12.56
C ASP A 44 -14.29 -6.39 13.99
N THR A 45 -13.36 -6.03 14.86
CA THR A 45 -13.68 -5.56 16.21
C THR A 45 -14.42 -4.22 16.18
N GLU A 46 -14.97 -3.79 17.32
CA GLU A 46 -15.70 -2.53 17.45
C GLU A 46 -14.83 -1.34 17.00
N ASP A 47 -13.54 -1.36 17.37
CA ASP A 47 -12.56 -0.33 16.99
C ASP A 47 -11.82 -0.65 15.69
N GLY A 48 -12.12 -1.76 15.04
CA GLY A 48 -11.46 -2.21 13.82
C GLY A 48 -11.79 -1.33 12.61
N ARG A 49 -10.80 -1.11 11.73
CA ARG A 49 -10.98 -0.31 10.51
C ARG A 49 -12.02 -0.93 9.57
N GLY A 50 -12.05 -2.25 9.46
CA GLY A 50 -13.01 -2.95 8.63
C GLY A 50 -14.45 -2.60 8.97
N ARG A 51 -14.81 -2.66 10.27
CA ARG A 51 -16.13 -2.25 10.73
C ARG A 51 -16.37 -0.76 10.52
N ARG A 52 -15.46 0.11 10.97
CA ARG A 52 -15.63 1.57 10.87
C ARG A 52 -15.81 2.06 9.43
N TYR A 53 -15.09 1.47 8.48
CA TYR A 53 -15.20 1.81 7.06
C TYR A 53 -16.49 1.25 6.46
N GLY A 54 -16.85 -0.01 6.77
CA GLY A 54 -18.10 -0.62 6.30
C GLY A 54 -19.34 0.14 6.75
N GLU A 55 -19.41 0.56 8.00
CA GLU A 55 -20.50 1.39 8.53
C GLU A 55 -20.62 2.75 7.83
N ARG A 56 -19.53 3.24 7.23
CA ARG A 56 -19.51 4.46 6.40
C ARG A 56 -19.76 4.18 4.92
N GLY A 57 -20.07 2.95 4.54
CA GLY A 57 -20.31 2.56 3.15
C GLY A 57 -19.02 2.51 2.32
N ILE A 58 -17.87 2.26 2.97
CA ILE A 58 -16.56 2.10 2.32
C ILE A 58 -16.16 0.62 2.38
N LEU A 59 -15.87 0.06 1.21
CA LEU A 59 -15.31 -1.27 1.12
C LEU A 59 -13.83 -1.23 1.51
N PHE A 60 -13.43 -2.09 2.46
CA PHE A 60 -12.06 -2.18 2.96
C PHE A 60 -11.49 -3.55 2.63
N VAL A 61 -10.42 -3.57 1.86
CA VAL A 61 -9.81 -4.77 1.30
C VAL A 61 -8.34 -4.86 1.70
N ILE A 62 -7.93 -6.00 2.24
CA ILE A 62 -6.53 -6.31 2.54
C ILE A 62 -6.13 -7.58 1.79
N PRO A 63 -5.35 -7.47 0.69
CA PRO A 63 -4.88 -8.63 -0.06
C PRO A 63 -3.98 -9.55 0.77
N TYR A 64 -4.14 -10.87 0.64
CA TYR A 64 -3.28 -11.88 1.27
C TYR A 64 -2.08 -12.25 0.40
N VAL A 65 -1.50 -11.26 -0.25
CA VAL A 65 -0.26 -11.46 -1.01
C VAL A 65 0.84 -12.02 -0.10
N ASN A 66 1.83 -12.69 -0.70
CA ASN A 66 2.96 -13.23 0.06
C ASN A 66 3.50 -12.19 1.06
N PRO A 67 3.78 -12.58 2.33
CA PRO A 67 4.22 -11.67 3.41
C PRO A 67 5.46 -10.82 3.10
N TRP A 68 6.20 -11.14 2.05
CA TRP A 68 7.33 -10.38 1.52
C TRP A 68 7.30 -10.27 0.00
N ALA A 69 6.11 -10.01 -0.56
CA ALA A 69 5.94 -9.87 -2.01
C ALA A 69 6.64 -8.63 -2.60
N TRP A 70 6.94 -7.62 -1.77
CA TRP A 70 7.57 -6.36 -2.20
C TRP A 70 6.90 -5.76 -3.44
N MET A 71 5.60 -5.99 -3.57
CA MET A 71 4.76 -5.58 -4.68
C MET A 71 5.33 -5.96 -6.04
N ASN A 72 5.82 -7.19 -6.16
CA ASN A 72 6.28 -7.75 -7.41
C ASN A 72 5.14 -7.81 -8.46
N PRO A 73 5.43 -8.06 -9.75
CA PRO A 73 4.41 -8.05 -10.79
C PRO A 73 3.28 -9.07 -10.60
N PHE A 74 3.51 -10.16 -9.84
CA PHE A 74 2.47 -11.11 -9.50
C PHE A 74 1.50 -10.51 -8.47
N ALA A 75 2.02 -9.89 -7.41
CA ALA A 75 1.21 -9.23 -6.38
C ALA A 75 0.35 -8.09 -6.96
N VAL A 76 0.88 -7.32 -7.93
CA VAL A 76 0.10 -6.30 -8.65
C VAL A 76 -1.09 -6.93 -9.35
N ARG A 77 -0.86 -7.98 -10.16
CA ARG A 77 -1.95 -8.65 -10.90
C ARG A 77 -2.98 -9.31 -9.99
N GLU A 78 -2.53 -9.99 -8.92
CA GLU A 78 -3.43 -10.60 -7.94
C GLU A 78 -4.31 -9.55 -7.27
N THR A 79 -3.73 -8.39 -6.95
CA THR A 79 -4.47 -7.25 -6.38
C THR A 79 -5.52 -6.71 -7.38
N ASP A 80 -5.17 -6.56 -8.65
CA ASP A 80 -6.13 -6.14 -9.68
C ASP A 80 -7.29 -7.14 -9.82
N GLU A 81 -7.02 -8.45 -9.79
CA GLU A 81 -8.05 -9.50 -9.83
C GLU A 81 -8.95 -9.47 -8.59
N ILE A 82 -8.40 -9.21 -7.39
CA ILE A 82 -9.17 -9.02 -6.16
C ILE A 82 -10.11 -7.83 -6.30
N LEU A 83 -9.63 -6.69 -6.78
CA LEU A 83 -10.45 -5.51 -6.96
C LEU A 83 -11.53 -5.70 -8.04
N ASP A 84 -11.21 -6.38 -9.14
CA ASP A 84 -12.21 -6.72 -10.17
C ASP A 84 -13.32 -7.61 -9.60
N ALA A 85 -12.99 -8.57 -8.73
CA ALA A 85 -13.98 -9.38 -8.03
C ALA A 85 -14.86 -8.55 -7.08
N GLU A 86 -14.28 -7.55 -6.41
CA GLU A 86 -15.00 -6.67 -5.48
C GLU A 86 -15.86 -5.62 -6.21
N TYR A 87 -15.48 -5.15 -7.40
CA TYR A 87 -16.34 -4.29 -8.22
C TYR A 87 -17.65 -4.96 -8.65
N ALA A 88 -17.70 -6.30 -8.65
CA ALA A 88 -18.95 -7.02 -8.85
C ALA A 88 -19.95 -6.86 -7.67
N ARG A 89 -19.49 -6.33 -6.52
CA ARG A 89 -20.30 -6.02 -5.32
C ARG A 89 -20.69 -4.53 -5.22
N THR A 90 -20.23 -3.71 -6.14
CA THR A 90 -20.58 -2.29 -6.23
C THR A 90 -21.45 -2.05 -7.45
N ASP A 91 -22.20 -0.96 -7.49
CA ASP A 91 -23.02 -0.59 -8.66
C ASP A 91 -22.18 0.02 -9.81
N GLY A 92 -20.93 -0.45 -9.95
CA GLY A 92 -19.95 0.02 -10.93
C GLY A 92 -18.64 0.42 -10.26
N PRO A 93 -17.66 0.91 -11.04
CA PRO A 93 -16.38 1.35 -10.52
C PRO A 93 -16.55 2.49 -9.49
N VAL A 94 -15.98 2.32 -8.30
CA VAL A 94 -15.93 3.34 -7.26
C VAL A 94 -14.50 3.88 -7.12
N PRO A 95 -14.30 5.09 -6.55
CA PRO A 95 -12.95 5.59 -6.27
C PRO A 95 -12.20 4.65 -5.31
N VAL A 96 -10.92 4.45 -5.58
CA VAL A 96 -10.03 3.60 -4.78
C VAL A 96 -8.93 4.45 -4.17
N VAL A 97 -8.69 4.31 -2.87
CA VAL A 97 -7.49 4.82 -2.20
C VAL A 97 -6.59 3.65 -1.84
N ALA A 98 -5.32 3.73 -2.22
CA ALA A 98 -4.29 2.78 -1.80
C ALA A 98 -3.62 3.25 -0.52
N SER A 99 -3.48 2.37 0.48
CA SER A 99 -2.85 2.69 1.76
C SER A 99 -1.96 1.57 2.27
N GLY A 100 -1.07 1.89 3.21
CA GLY A 100 -0.22 0.89 3.86
C GLY A 100 0.95 1.49 4.65
N GLY A 101 1.59 0.67 5.47
CA GLY A 101 2.76 1.05 6.25
C GLY A 101 3.98 0.17 5.96
N SER A 102 5.21 0.70 6.09
CA SER A 102 6.45 -0.06 5.90
C SER A 102 6.56 -0.65 4.49
N MET A 103 6.72 -1.97 4.35
CA MET A 103 6.59 -2.68 3.08
C MET A 103 5.20 -2.46 2.44
N GLY A 104 4.13 -2.37 3.25
CA GLY A 104 2.80 -2.03 2.77
C GLY A 104 2.73 -0.60 2.21
N GLY A 105 3.50 0.33 2.78
CA GLY A 105 3.69 1.67 2.25
C GLY A 105 4.38 1.68 0.88
N LEU A 106 5.41 0.86 0.70
CA LEU A 106 5.97 0.59 -0.62
C LEU A 106 4.89 0.02 -1.55
N SER A 107 4.16 -0.98 -1.05
CA SER A 107 3.19 -1.71 -1.87
C SER A 107 2.07 -0.80 -2.38
N CYS A 108 1.52 0.10 -1.55
CA CYS A 108 0.49 1.03 -2.01
C CYS A 108 1.03 2.03 -3.06
N LEU A 109 2.29 2.48 -2.92
CA LEU A 109 2.94 3.37 -3.89
C LEU A 109 3.18 2.66 -5.22
N VAL A 110 3.76 1.46 -5.20
CA VAL A 110 4.04 0.65 -6.40
C VAL A 110 2.74 0.21 -7.07
N TYR A 111 1.75 -0.21 -6.28
CA TYR A 111 0.42 -0.54 -6.81
C TYR A 111 -0.22 0.66 -7.51
N THR A 112 -0.17 1.85 -6.91
CA THR A 112 -0.69 3.07 -7.53
C THR A 112 -0.08 3.32 -8.92
N ARG A 113 1.18 2.93 -9.13
CA ARG A 113 1.85 3.06 -10.44
C ARG A 113 1.39 2.01 -11.44
N TYR A 114 1.22 0.75 -11.03
CA TYR A 114 1.03 -0.37 -11.94
C TYR A 114 -0.39 -0.91 -12.01
N ALA A 115 -1.29 -0.45 -11.15
CA ALA A 115 -2.70 -0.85 -11.16
C ALA A 115 -3.34 -0.61 -12.53
N VAL A 116 -4.16 -1.55 -12.99
CA VAL A 116 -4.97 -1.38 -14.20
C VAL A 116 -5.90 -0.17 -14.07
N ARG A 117 -6.43 0.05 -12.87
CA ARG A 117 -7.21 1.25 -12.52
C ARG A 117 -6.45 2.03 -11.45
N THR A 118 -5.81 3.11 -11.86
CA THR A 118 -5.03 3.96 -10.96
C THR A 118 -5.87 4.44 -9.79
N PRO A 119 -5.46 4.21 -8.52
CA PRO A 119 -6.10 4.77 -7.35
C PRO A 119 -6.21 6.31 -7.43
N VAL A 120 -7.29 6.87 -6.87
CA VAL A 120 -7.53 8.32 -6.87
C VAL A 120 -6.59 9.06 -5.91
N ALA A 121 -6.06 8.36 -4.92
CA ALA A 121 -5.03 8.86 -3.98
C ALA A 121 -4.24 7.71 -3.38
N CYS A 122 -3.07 8.02 -2.83
CA CYS A 122 -2.21 7.08 -2.11
C CYS A 122 -1.77 7.68 -0.77
N VAL A 123 -1.94 6.90 0.32
CA VAL A 123 -1.58 7.32 1.69
C VAL A 123 -0.64 6.30 2.30
N ALA A 124 0.62 6.67 2.54
CA ALA A 124 1.65 5.76 3.04
C ALA A 124 2.22 6.20 4.40
N ASN A 125 2.46 5.23 5.29
CA ASN A 125 3.08 5.43 6.59
C ASN A 125 4.46 4.76 6.63
N CYS A 126 5.51 5.53 6.90
CA CYS A 126 6.90 5.07 6.95
C CYS A 126 7.27 4.14 5.77
N PRO A 127 6.98 4.52 4.51
CA PRO A 127 7.14 3.62 3.39
C PRO A 127 8.61 3.34 3.11
N VAL A 128 8.90 2.10 2.71
CA VAL A 128 10.14 1.80 2.00
C VAL A 128 10.04 2.40 0.60
N CYS A 129 10.97 3.29 0.22
CA CYS A 129 10.94 3.98 -1.07
C CYS A 129 12.08 3.61 -2.00
N ASP A 130 13.24 3.22 -1.46
CA ASP A 130 14.43 2.83 -2.22
C ASP A 130 14.79 1.37 -1.93
N LEU A 131 14.35 0.43 -2.76
CA LEU A 131 14.60 -1.00 -2.55
C LEU A 131 16.07 -1.40 -2.66
N PRO A 132 16.85 -0.91 -3.65
CA PRO A 132 18.31 -1.18 -3.69
C PRO A 132 19.03 -0.73 -2.42
N TYR A 133 18.69 0.44 -1.87
CA TYR A 133 19.25 0.87 -0.59
C TYR A 133 18.73 -0.02 0.55
N HIS A 134 17.45 -0.30 0.62
CA HIS A 134 16.81 -1.12 1.67
C HIS A 134 17.42 -2.53 1.74
N TYR A 135 17.80 -3.11 0.60
CA TYR A 135 18.52 -4.38 0.52
C TYR A 135 19.75 -4.43 1.44
N THR A 136 20.41 -3.28 1.67
CA THR A 136 21.62 -3.16 2.49
C THR A 136 21.35 -2.78 3.94
N GLU A 137 20.14 -2.39 4.31
CA GLU A 137 19.84 -1.85 5.64
C GLU A 137 19.83 -2.93 6.73
N ARG A 138 19.40 -4.16 6.41
CA ARG A 138 19.29 -5.25 7.37
C ARG A 138 19.65 -6.60 6.75
N PRO A 139 20.26 -7.51 7.52
CA PRO A 139 20.75 -8.79 6.97
C PRO A 139 19.66 -9.79 6.58
N ASP A 140 18.41 -9.60 7.04
CA ASP A 140 17.26 -10.45 6.71
C ASP A 140 16.58 -10.08 5.38
N LEU A 141 16.77 -8.85 4.90
CA LEU A 141 16.08 -8.32 3.71
C LEU A 141 16.51 -8.98 2.39
N PRO A 142 17.79 -9.24 2.11
CA PRO A 142 18.20 -9.87 0.85
C PRO A 142 17.42 -11.14 0.53
N ARG A 143 17.24 -12.04 1.51
CA ARG A 143 16.49 -13.27 1.33
C ARG A 143 15.04 -13.03 0.88
N THR A 144 14.39 -12.03 1.44
CA THR A 144 12.98 -11.72 1.11
C THR A 144 12.87 -11.11 -0.28
N LEU A 145 13.83 -10.31 -0.70
CA LEU A 145 13.89 -9.69 -2.02
C LEU A 145 14.21 -10.70 -3.11
N TYR A 146 15.15 -11.62 -2.88
CA TYR A 146 15.36 -12.76 -3.77
C TYR A 146 14.10 -13.61 -3.92
N SER A 147 13.40 -13.90 -2.83
CA SER A 147 12.13 -14.64 -2.88
C SER A 147 11.04 -13.91 -3.67
N ALA A 148 10.99 -12.59 -3.61
CA ALA A 148 9.97 -11.79 -4.29
C ALA A 148 10.20 -11.67 -5.79
N PHE A 149 11.46 -11.54 -6.22
CA PHE A 149 11.82 -11.22 -7.60
C PHE A 149 12.46 -12.38 -8.37
N GLY A 150 12.61 -13.54 -7.74
CA GLY A 150 13.18 -14.74 -8.33
C GLY A 150 14.70 -14.84 -8.12
N ASP A 151 15.24 -16.05 -8.34
CA ASP A 151 16.67 -16.36 -8.24
C ASP A 151 17.41 -15.87 -9.49
N ALA A 152 17.44 -14.56 -9.66
CA ALA A 152 18.23 -13.92 -10.69
C ALA A 152 19.65 -13.63 -10.15
N ASP A 153 20.59 -13.39 -11.03
CA ASP A 153 21.87 -12.81 -10.64
C ASP A 153 21.66 -11.40 -10.02
N ASP A 154 22.67 -10.88 -9.34
CA ASP A 154 22.56 -9.61 -8.60
C ASP A 154 22.18 -8.43 -9.52
N GLU A 155 22.63 -8.41 -10.77
CA GLU A 155 22.28 -7.35 -11.73
C GLU A 155 20.79 -7.40 -12.10
N THR A 156 20.27 -8.59 -12.35
CA THR A 156 18.84 -8.80 -12.68
C THR A 156 17.96 -8.51 -11.47
N LEU A 157 18.38 -8.88 -10.25
CA LEU A 157 17.68 -8.55 -9.02
C LEU A 157 17.63 -7.04 -8.80
N GLU A 158 18.76 -6.32 -8.96
CA GLU A 158 18.78 -4.87 -8.82
C GLU A 158 17.83 -4.18 -9.82
N ALA A 159 17.85 -4.63 -11.08
CA ALA A 159 16.96 -4.10 -12.10
C ALA A 159 15.48 -4.33 -11.75
N ALA A 160 15.12 -5.49 -11.18
CA ALA A 160 13.78 -5.78 -10.70
C ALA A 160 13.39 -4.93 -9.50
N MET A 161 14.29 -4.77 -8.52
CA MET A 161 14.09 -3.89 -7.37
C MET A 161 13.85 -2.43 -7.77
N ARG A 162 14.61 -1.90 -8.74
CA ARG A 162 14.43 -0.53 -9.24
C ARG A 162 13.05 -0.30 -9.85
N LYS A 163 12.47 -1.29 -10.52
CA LYS A 163 11.11 -1.22 -11.07
C LYS A 163 10.02 -1.24 -9.98
N ALA A 164 10.31 -1.82 -8.83
CA ALA A 164 9.41 -1.85 -7.67
C ALA A 164 9.84 -0.85 -6.57
N SER A 165 10.65 0.14 -6.89
CA SER A 165 11.18 1.14 -5.96
C SER A 165 10.55 2.51 -6.22
N PRO A 166 9.67 3.01 -5.34
CA PRO A 166 8.99 4.30 -5.52
C PRO A 166 9.93 5.45 -5.82
N TYR A 167 11.11 5.50 -5.18
CA TYR A 167 12.12 6.53 -5.44
C TYR A 167 12.63 6.49 -6.89
N HIS A 168 12.95 5.31 -7.42
CA HIS A 168 13.41 5.17 -8.81
C HIS A 168 12.29 5.45 -9.82
N LEU A 169 11.04 5.09 -9.48
CA LEU A 169 9.88 5.45 -10.29
C LEU A 169 9.68 6.98 -10.34
N ALA A 170 9.84 7.66 -9.20
CA ALA A 170 9.75 9.11 -9.14
C ALA A 170 10.89 9.81 -9.91
N LEU A 171 12.14 9.34 -9.78
CA LEU A 171 13.27 9.82 -10.58
C LEU A 171 13.02 9.78 -12.08
N ASN A 172 12.37 8.72 -12.54
CA ASN A 172 12.01 8.52 -13.95
C ASN A 172 10.72 9.22 -14.36
N ARG A 173 10.07 9.95 -13.44
CA ARG A 173 8.73 10.54 -13.61
C ARG A 173 7.66 9.52 -14.01
N ASP A 174 7.81 8.31 -13.50
CA ASP A 174 6.95 7.16 -13.84
C ASP A 174 5.88 6.89 -12.77
N MET A 175 5.57 7.89 -11.93
CA MET A 175 4.46 7.85 -10.98
C MET A 175 3.25 8.63 -11.53
N PRO A 176 2.00 8.15 -11.33
CA PRO A 176 0.80 8.89 -11.72
C PRO A 176 0.69 10.25 -10.99
N ARG A 177 0.00 11.21 -11.61
CA ARG A 177 -0.28 12.52 -11.00
C ARG A 177 -1.54 12.49 -10.15
N VAL A 178 -1.53 11.70 -9.10
CA VAL A 178 -2.59 11.65 -8.09
C VAL A 178 -2.08 12.26 -6.78
N PRO A 179 -2.95 12.65 -5.83
CA PRO A 179 -2.52 13.08 -4.50
C PRO A 179 -1.81 11.95 -3.74
N TYR A 180 -0.64 12.26 -3.19
CA TYR A 180 0.12 11.40 -2.29
C TYR A 180 0.21 12.04 -0.92
N THR A 181 -0.10 11.31 0.14
CA THR A 181 0.19 11.73 1.51
C THR A 181 1.14 10.73 2.15
N ILE A 182 2.30 11.21 2.57
CA ILE A 182 3.37 10.42 3.16
C ILE A 182 3.55 10.83 4.61
N PHE A 183 3.30 9.91 5.53
CA PHE A 183 3.68 10.03 6.94
C PHE A 183 5.01 9.33 7.16
N HIS A 184 5.92 9.92 7.96
CA HIS A 184 7.15 9.22 8.34
C HIS A 184 7.62 9.66 9.72
N CYS A 185 7.83 8.68 10.59
CA CYS A 185 8.28 8.89 11.96
C CYS A 185 9.74 9.34 12.00
N THR A 186 10.06 10.36 12.81
CA THR A 186 11.42 10.95 12.79
C THR A 186 12.48 10.08 13.48
N GLU A 187 12.07 9.16 14.37
CA GLU A 187 12.93 8.23 15.09
C GLU A 187 12.88 6.80 14.51
N ASP A 188 12.45 6.68 13.24
CA ASP A 188 12.30 5.40 12.56
C ASP A 188 13.65 4.67 12.44
N ARG A 189 13.76 3.52 13.12
CA ARG A 189 14.96 2.66 13.15
C ARG A 189 14.90 1.50 12.17
N ALA A 190 13.76 1.25 11.54
CA ALA A 190 13.55 0.14 10.60
C ALA A 190 13.67 0.59 9.15
N VAL A 191 13.25 1.82 8.84
CA VAL A 191 13.28 2.42 7.51
C VAL A 191 13.88 3.82 7.62
N ASN A 192 15.09 4.01 7.12
CA ASN A 192 15.79 5.28 7.22
C ASN A 192 15.05 6.39 6.48
N LYS A 193 14.43 7.29 7.25
CA LYS A 193 13.61 8.40 6.73
C LYS A 193 14.35 9.23 5.66
N ALA A 194 15.61 9.58 5.92
CA ALA A 194 16.40 10.42 5.01
C ALA A 194 16.68 9.74 3.68
N MET A 195 16.89 8.42 3.69
CA MET A 195 17.19 7.65 2.48
C MET A 195 15.93 7.19 1.73
N HIS A 196 14.80 7.14 2.41
CA HIS A 196 13.53 6.72 1.84
C HIS A 196 12.61 7.91 1.55
N SER A 197 11.79 8.33 2.52
CA SER A 197 10.74 9.32 2.27
C SER A 197 11.25 10.69 1.90
N ASP A 198 12.33 11.19 2.51
CA ASP A 198 12.84 12.53 2.20
C ASP A 198 13.27 12.63 0.73
N ARG A 199 14.05 11.67 0.24
CA ARG A 199 14.48 11.62 -1.18
C ARG A 199 13.32 11.37 -2.14
N PHE A 200 12.42 10.48 -1.79
CA PHE A 200 11.27 10.15 -2.61
C PHE A 200 10.34 11.36 -2.78
N VAL A 201 9.99 12.03 -1.69
CA VAL A 201 9.11 13.21 -1.70
C VAL A 201 9.73 14.34 -2.50
N GLU A 202 11.04 14.58 -2.36
CA GLU A 202 11.75 15.59 -3.15
C GLU A 202 11.59 15.37 -4.66
N GLU A 203 11.72 14.12 -5.12
CA GLU A 203 11.58 13.80 -6.54
C GLU A 203 10.12 13.82 -7.01
N LEU A 204 9.21 13.25 -6.22
CA LEU A 204 7.79 13.16 -6.57
C LEU A 204 7.13 14.53 -6.65
N ALA A 205 7.44 15.44 -5.72
CA ALA A 205 6.87 16.80 -5.66
C ALA A 205 7.19 17.67 -6.89
N LYS A 206 8.17 17.28 -7.70
CA LYS A 206 8.50 17.99 -8.95
C LYS A 206 7.40 17.87 -10.01
N PHE A 207 6.48 16.90 -9.88
CA PHE A 207 5.47 16.65 -10.91
C PHE A 207 4.11 16.12 -10.43
N ALA A 208 3.96 15.75 -9.15
CA ALA A 208 2.72 15.24 -8.57
C ALA A 208 2.36 15.99 -7.27
N PRO A 209 1.08 16.06 -6.89
CA PRO A 209 0.68 16.64 -5.61
C PRO A 209 1.14 15.74 -4.44
N VAL A 210 1.95 16.30 -3.52
CA VAL A 210 2.47 15.57 -2.36
C VAL A 210 2.22 16.36 -1.08
N THR A 211 1.68 15.70 -0.08
CA THR A 211 1.64 16.17 1.31
C THR A 211 2.59 15.31 2.13
N TYR A 212 3.64 15.90 2.69
CA TYR A 212 4.60 15.20 3.54
C TYR A 212 4.43 15.59 4.99
N ILE A 213 4.28 14.59 5.87
CA ILE A 213 3.98 14.76 7.29
C ILE A 213 5.02 13.99 8.12
N PRO A 214 6.14 14.64 8.50
CA PRO A 214 7.04 14.07 9.49
C PRO A 214 6.34 13.97 10.84
N VAL A 215 6.45 12.80 11.51
CA VAL A 215 5.85 12.55 12.83
C VAL A 215 6.96 12.55 13.88
N PRO A 216 7.08 13.63 14.69
CA PRO A 216 8.22 13.79 15.57
C PRO A 216 8.20 12.83 16.75
N GLY A 217 9.40 12.36 17.16
CA GLY A 217 9.61 11.56 18.37
C GLY A 217 8.99 10.18 18.35
N ARG A 218 8.65 9.65 17.17
CA ARG A 218 8.04 8.34 17.01
C ARG A 218 8.95 7.39 16.24
N ASP A 219 8.89 6.10 16.60
CA ASP A 219 9.59 5.02 15.90
C ASP A 219 8.70 4.45 14.78
N HIS A 220 9.21 3.46 14.08
CA HIS A 220 8.66 2.88 12.85
C HIS A 220 7.14 2.61 12.91
N CYS A 221 6.41 3.26 12.02
CA CYS A 221 4.94 3.15 11.87
C CYS A 221 4.10 3.53 13.12
N ASP A 222 4.70 4.01 14.20
CA ASP A 222 3.98 4.50 15.37
C ASP A 222 3.54 5.97 15.16
N LEU A 223 2.39 6.15 14.57
CA LEU A 223 1.83 7.50 14.37
C LEU A 223 1.35 8.15 15.68
N GLY A 224 1.11 7.37 16.73
CA GLY A 224 0.36 7.83 17.90
C GLY A 224 -1.10 8.16 17.55
N GLU A 225 -1.91 8.44 18.55
CA GLU A 225 -3.36 8.57 18.39
C GLU A 225 -3.76 9.70 17.42
N GLU A 226 -3.24 10.90 17.63
CA GLU A 226 -3.58 12.09 16.83
C GLU A 226 -3.24 11.92 15.34
N MET A 227 -2.02 11.49 15.04
CA MET A 227 -1.60 11.31 13.65
C MET A 227 -2.24 10.09 13.01
N TRP A 228 -2.63 9.08 13.80
CA TRP A 228 -3.40 7.95 13.30
C TRP A 228 -4.80 8.39 12.84
N VAL A 229 -5.49 9.22 13.63
CA VAL A 229 -6.77 9.83 13.23
C VAL A 229 -6.60 10.61 11.93
N LYS A 230 -5.58 11.46 11.84
CA LYS A 230 -5.27 12.23 10.63
C LYS A 230 -4.98 11.33 9.42
N TYR A 231 -4.29 10.21 9.61
CA TYR A 231 -4.03 9.21 8.56
C TYR A 231 -5.34 8.64 8.02
N GLU A 232 -6.24 8.21 8.91
CA GLU A 232 -7.54 7.65 8.51
C GLU A 232 -8.44 8.71 7.86
N GLU A 233 -8.49 9.92 8.41
CA GLU A 233 -9.25 11.04 7.80
C GLU A 233 -8.73 11.38 6.40
N THR A 234 -7.41 11.36 6.20
CA THR A 234 -6.81 11.58 4.88
C THR A 234 -7.30 10.55 3.86
N ILE A 235 -7.34 9.27 4.26
CA ILE A 235 -7.86 8.19 3.41
C ILE A 235 -9.34 8.42 3.08
N LEU A 236 -10.15 8.69 4.08
CA LEU A 236 -11.61 8.84 3.92
C LEU A 236 -11.97 10.09 3.11
N ASN A 237 -11.28 11.21 3.33
CA ASN A 237 -11.53 12.45 2.61
C ASN A 237 -11.16 12.36 1.11
N ALA A 238 -10.24 11.48 0.75
CA ALA A 238 -9.89 11.22 -0.65
C ALA A 238 -10.97 10.41 -1.41
N LEU A 239 -11.93 9.81 -0.70
CA LEU A 239 -13.05 9.05 -1.27
C LEU A 239 -14.35 9.86 -1.35
N LEU A 240 -14.39 11.06 -0.76
CA LEU A 240 -15.57 11.94 -0.71
C LEU A 240 -15.48 13.05 -1.76
#